data_94ea53153f48d92a7d5a286481e6aa27
#
_entry.id   94ea53153f48d92a7d5a286481e6aa27
#
_cell.length_a   1.000
_cell.length_b   1.000
_cell.length_c   1.000
_cell.angle_alpha   90.00
_cell.angle_beta   90.00
_cell.angle_gamma   90.00
#
_symmetry.space_group_name_H-M   'P 1'
#
loop_
_entity.id
_entity.type
_entity.pdbx_description
1 polymer ?
#
loop_
_entity_poly.entity_id
_entity_poly.type
_entity_poly.pdbx_seq_one_letter_code
_entity_poly.pdbx_strand_id
1 'polypeptide(L)'
;MRTLPPPLPPRSRPRRLVVSTVAAAALAITTAVALPQSAGAAETSPIGFGAGTTGGGGASAVTVSTLAAFKTAVTGNTAKVVRVSGLISLTGQVDIGSNTTVLGVGSSSGFTGGGLRLKEVTNVVIRNLNISKPVAPSDGVTVQKSTKVWIDHNSFSADRDHDKDYYDGLLDINHGSDNVTVSWNTFKDHFKGSLAGHSDNNASEDTGHLKITYHHNHFSNVYSRIPSLRFGTGHFYDNYVEGADTAVHSRMGAQMLVENNVFRTTKIAVTTNRSSDVDGYANLRGNDLGGAATEVSQVGSFTSAPYGYSAEPASSVVASVTSGAGAGKL
;
A
#
# COMPACT_ATOMS: atom_id res chain seq x y z
N MET A 1 86.86 64.79 -25.44
CA MET A 1 85.46 65.09 -25.12
C MET A 1 84.62 64.55 -26.27
N ARG A 2 83.94 63.43 -26.02
CA ARG A 2 83.00 62.85 -27.00
C ARG A 2 81.60 63.19 -26.51
N THR A 3 80.86 63.95 -27.30
CA THR A 3 79.45 64.31 -27.06
C THR A 3 78.57 63.17 -27.39
N LEU A 4 77.70 62.84 -26.51
CA LEU A 4 76.65 61.83 -26.68
C LEU A 4 75.52 62.42 -27.57
N PRO A 5 74.84 61.56 -28.42
CA PRO A 5 73.73 62.00 -29.25
C PRO A 5 72.41 62.07 -28.42
N PRO A 6 71.46 62.87 -28.85
CA PRO A 6 70.21 63.11 -28.12
C PRO A 6 69.27 61.91 -28.18
N PRO A 7 68.32 61.77 -27.21
CA PRO A 7 67.42 60.68 -27.13
C PRO A 7 66.25 60.74 -28.18
N LEU A 8 65.84 59.59 -28.67
CA LEU A 8 64.75 59.41 -29.62
C LEU A 8 63.36 59.67 -29.00
N PRO A 9 62.39 60.20 -29.75
CA PRO A 9 61.05 60.45 -29.23
C PRO A 9 60.24 59.15 -28.99
N PRO A 10 59.27 59.17 -28.10
CA PRO A 10 58.52 57.98 -27.74
C PRO A 10 57.58 57.57 -28.87
N ARG A 11 57.56 56.26 -29.20
CA ARG A 11 56.65 55.63 -30.14
C ARG A 11 55.23 55.53 -29.58
N SER A 12 54.27 56.13 -30.25
CA SER A 12 52.87 56.01 -29.95
C SER A 12 52.36 54.53 -30.16
N ARG A 13 51.79 53.92 -29.14
CA ARG A 13 51.11 52.63 -29.26
C ARG A 13 49.71 52.79 -29.84
N PRO A 14 49.28 51.95 -30.75
CA PRO A 14 47.91 52.00 -31.27
C PRO A 14 46.93 51.56 -30.15
N ARG A 15 45.88 52.34 -29.91
CA ARG A 15 44.75 52.01 -29.06
C ARG A 15 43.98 50.85 -29.72
N ARG A 16 43.97 49.68 -29.08
CA ARG A 16 43.08 48.61 -29.44
C ARG A 16 41.65 48.99 -29.00
N LEU A 17 40.75 49.09 -29.92
CA LEU A 17 39.33 49.24 -29.69
C LEU A 17 38.83 47.86 -29.16
N VAL A 18 38.41 47.78 -27.87
CA VAL A 18 37.75 46.61 -27.33
C VAL A 18 36.28 46.75 -27.66
N VAL A 19 35.80 45.99 -28.62
CA VAL A 19 34.37 45.86 -28.92
C VAL A 19 33.83 44.84 -27.91
N SER A 20 33.13 45.31 -26.88
CA SER A 20 32.41 44.46 -25.95
C SER A 20 31.11 43.99 -26.60
N THR A 21 31.10 42.77 -27.08
CA THR A 21 29.84 42.08 -27.48
C THR A 21 29.14 41.65 -26.20
N VAL A 22 28.04 42.34 -25.87
CA VAL A 22 27.10 41.88 -24.83
C VAL A 22 26.28 40.72 -25.44
N ALA A 23 26.61 39.49 -25.07
CA ALA A 23 25.79 38.38 -25.39
C ALA A 23 24.57 38.37 -24.44
N ALA A 24 23.41 38.74 -24.94
CA ALA A 24 22.15 38.56 -24.23
C ALA A 24 21.83 37.06 -24.17
N ALA A 25 22.05 36.41 -23.05
CA ALA A 25 21.57 35.05 -22.75
C ALA A 25 20.05 35.14 -22.56
N ALA A 26 19.27 34.75 -23.57
CA ALA A 26 17.84 34.51 -23.41
C ALA A 26 17.66 33.23 -22.56
N LEU A 27 17.24 33.41 -21.30
CA LEU A 27 16.83 32.31 -20.45
C LEU A 27 15.47 31.78 -20.95
N ALA A 28 15.50 30.72 -21.74
CA ALA A 28 14.29 30.01 -22.12
C ALA A 28 13.77 29.27 -20.90
N ILE A 29 12.75 29.81 -20.22
CA ILE A 29 11.98 29.11 -19.22
C ILE A 29 11.12 28.09 -19.96
N THR A 30 11.62 26.86 -20.11
CA THR A 30 10.79 25.73 -20.51
C THR A 30 9.91 25.36 -19.32
N THR A 31 8.66 25.82 -19.32
CA THR A 31 7.62 25.23 -18.49
C THR A 31 7.45 23.79 -18.96
N ALA A 32 8.04 22.85 -18.22
CA ALA A 32 7.70 21.45 -18.40
C ALA A 32 6.21 21.29 -18.04
N VAL A 33 5.36 21.20 -19.05
CA VAL A 33 3.99 20.71 -18.89
C VAL A 33 4.17 19.25 -18.48
N ALA A 34 3.94 18.94 -17.21
CA ALA A 34 3.84 17.57 -16.75
C ALA A 34 2.66 16.96 -17.52
N LEU A 35 2.97 16.10 -18.47
CA LEU A 35 1.94 15.25 -19.08
C LEU A 35 1.33 14.43 -17.96
N PRO A 36 0.01 14.25 -17.91
CA PRO A 36 -0.60 13.34 -16.95
C PRO A 36 0.05 11.97 -17.17
N GLN A 37 0.68 11.45 -16.13
CA GLN A 37 1.25 10.12 -16.13
C GLN A 37 0.07 9.18 -16.38
N SER A 38 0.08 8.46 -17.49
CA SER A 38 -0.92 7.43 -17.77
C SER A 38 -0.91 6.48 -16.58
N ALA A 39 -2.10 6.14 -16.06
CA ALA A 39 -2.22 5.06 -15.08
C ALA A 39 -1.37 3.89 -15.58
N GLY A 40 -0.35 3.52 -14.84
CA GLY A 40 0.55 2.42 -15.22
C GLY A 40 -0.29 1.17 -15.43
N ALA A 41 0.14 0.27 -16.31
CA ALA A 41 -0.52 -1.02 -16.46
C ALA A 41 -0.57 -1.71 -15.09
N ALA A 42 -1.73 -2.29 -14.76
CA ALA A 42 -1.90 -2.99 -13.49
C ALA A 42 -0.81 -4.05 -13.27
N GLU A 43 -0.31 -4.15 -12.06
CA GLU A 43 0.71 -5.13 -11.70
C GLU A 43 0.28 -6.55 -12.07
N THR A 44 1.16 -7.31 -12.67
CA THR A 44 0.91 -8.71 -13.05
C THR A 44 1.41 -9.71 -12.02
N SER A 45 2.21 -9.26 -11.05
CA SER A 45 2.75 -10.04 -9.92
C SER A 45 2.95 -9.13 -8.71
N PRO A 46 2.84 -9.65 -7.48
CA PRO A 46 3.00 -8.83 -6.29
C PRO A 46 4.44 -8.35 -6.10
N ILE A 47 4.58 -7.08 -5.73
CA ILE A 47 5.81 -6.49 -5.20
C ILE A 47 5.72 -6.56 -3.67
N GLY A 48 6.81 -6.88 -2.99
CA GLY A 48 6.80 -6.90 -1.54
C GLY A 48 7.04 -8.29 -0.93
N PHE A 49 6.67 -8.46 0.33
CA PHE A 49 6.84 -9.73 1.03
C PHE A 49 6.03 -10.87 0.40
N GLY A 50 4.91 -10.59 -0.28
CA GLY A 50 4.11 -11.55 -1.03
C GLY A 50 4.68 -11.93 -2.40
N ALA A 51 5.89 -11.45 -2.77
CA ALA A 51 6.51 -11.75 -4.05
C ALA A 51 6.58 -13.27 -4.31
N GLY A 52 6.33 -13.65 -5.56
CA GLY A 52 6.26 -15.05 -5.96
C GLY A 52 4.92 -15.75 -5.69
N THR A 53 3.91 -15.02 -5.20
CA THR A 53 2.52 -15.52 -5.16
C THR A 53 1.94 -15.53 -6.57
N THR A 54 1.43 -16.68 -7.01
CA THR A 54 0.90 -16.90 -8.36
C THR A 54 -0.58 -17.34 -8.36
N GLY A 55 -1.12 -17.67 -7.18
CA GLY A 55 -2.47 -18.20 -7.05
C GLY A 55 -2.68 -19.45 -7.89
N GLY A 56 -3.74 -19.46 -8.68
CA GLY A 56 -4.05 -20.54 -9.62
C GLY A 56 -3.15 -20.59 -10.86
N GLY A 57 -2.26 -19.61 -11.03
CA GLY A 57 -1.33 -19.56 -12.18
C GLY A 57 -2.07 -19.66 -13.51
N GLY A 58 -1.63 -20.57 -14.38
CA GLY A 58 -2.21 -20.82 -15.70
C GLY A 58 -3.39 -21.79 -15.73
N ALA A 59 -3.99 -22.13 -14.58
CA ALA A 59 -5.16 -23.02 -14.57
C ALA A 59 -6.35 -22.43 -15.33
N SER A 60 -7.14 -23.29 -15.98
CA SER A 60 -8.35 -22.86 -16.67
C SER A 60 -9.34 -22.20 -15.71
N ALA A 61 -9.85 -21.04 -16.10
CA ALA A 61 -10.76 -20.28 -15.26
C ALA A 61 -12.18 -20.85 -15.28
N VAL A 62 -12.80 -20.93 -14.10
CA VAL A 62 -14.23 -21.25 -13.93
C VAL A 62 -14.95 -19.99 -13.48
N THR A 63 -16.04 -19.63 -14.17
CA THR A 63 -16.87 -18.48 -13.79
C THR A 63 -18.06 -18.91 -12.96
N VAL A 64 -18.29 -18.26 -11.83
CA VAL A 64 -19.36 -18.54 -10.88
C VAL A 64 -20.14 -17.26 -10.55
N SER A 65 -21.44 -17.39 -10.28
CA SER A 65 -22.33 -16.28 -9.91
C SER A 65 -23.23 -16.59 -8.71
N THR A 66 -23.07 -17.76 -8.10
CA THR A 66 -23.85 -18.17 -6.92
C THR A 66 -22.96 -18.64 -5.80
N LEU A 67 -23.42 -18.50 -4.54
CA LEU A 67 -22.69 -18.95 -3.35
C LEU A 67 -22.35 -20.44 -3.41
N ALA A 68 -23.27 -21.28 -3.84
CA ALA A 68 -23.03 -22.73 -3.91
C ALA A 68 -21.93 -23.08 -4.92
N ALA A 69 -21.99 -22.52 -6.13
CA ALA A 69 -20.96 -22.71 -7.14
C ALA A 69 -19.60 -22.14 -6.67
N PHE A 70 -19.58 -20.97 -6.02
CA PHE A 70 -18.37 -20.37 -5.49
C PHE A 70 -17.71 -21.28 -4.44
N LYS A 71 -18.46 -21.73 -3.43
CA LYS A 71 -17.94 -22.64 -2.38
C LYS A 71 -17.32 -23.90 -3.00
N THR A 72 -18.00 -24.52 -3.97
CA THR A 72 -17.46 -25.69 -4.68
C THR A 72 -16.18 -25.38 -5.43
N ALA A 73 -16.13 -24.25 -6.15
CA ALA A 73 -15.00 -23.88 -7.00
C ALA A 73 -13.73 -23.54 -6.22
N VAL A 74 -13.83 -22.97 -4.99
CA VAL A 74 -12.67 -22.56 -4.19
C VAL A 74 -12.15 -23.64 -3.25
N THR A 75 -12.82 -24.78 -3.14
CA THR A 75 -12.46 -25.88 -2.24
C THR A 75 -11.25 -26.66 -2.75
N GLY A 76 -10.42 -27.16 -1.79
CA GLY A 76 -9.24 -27.98 -2.06
C GLY A 76 -8.02 -27.17 -2.50
N ASN A 77 -6.89 -27.87 -2.70
CA ASN A 77 -5.56 -27.23 -2.83
C ASN A 77 -4.92 -27.35 -4.22
N THR A 78 -5.62 -27.91 -5.19
CA THR A 78 -5.15 -27.92 -6.58
C THR A 78 -5.26 -26.52 -7.19
N ALA A 79 -4.35 -26.20 -8.10
CA ALA A 79 -4.33 -24.89 -8.76
C ALA A 79 -5.67 -24.60 -9.46
N LYS A 80 -6.25 -23.43 -9.19
CA LYS A 80 -7.55 -23.01 -9.76
C LYS A 80 -7.68 -21.50 -9.88
N VAL A 81 -8.36 -21.06 -10.94
CA VAL A 81 -8.77 -19.67 -11.15
C VAL A 81 -10.29 -19.61 -11.14
N VAL A 82 -10.84 -18.89 -10.18
CA VAL A 82 -12.29 -18.73 -10.00
C VAL A 82 -12.66 -17.28 -10.31
N ARG A 83 -13.43 -17.09 -11.36
CA ARG A 83 -13.98 -15.78 -11.74
C ARG A 83 -15.35 -15.60 -11.12
N VAL A 84 -15.50 -14.55 -10.33
CA VAL A 84 -16.78 -14.16 -9.71
C VAL A 84 -17.50 -13.18 -10.63
N SER A 85 -18.69 -13.50 -11.05
CA SER A 85 -19.54 -12.63 -11.89
C SER A 85 -20.77 -12.17 -11.12
N GLY A 86 -20.89 -10.88 -10.88
CA GLY A 86 -21.93 -10.26 -10.07
C GLY A 86 -21.62 -10.28 -8.57
N LEU A 87 -22.54 -9.73 -7.77
CA LEU A 87 -22.43 -9.63 -6.33
C LEU A 87 -23.08 -10.84 -5.65
N ILE A 88 -22.31 -11.58 -4.86
CA ILE A 88 -22.77 -12.77 -4.13
C ILE A 88 -22.94 -12.41 -2.64
N SER A 89 -24.14 -12.65 -2.09
CA SER A 89 -24.39 -12.49 -0.66
C SER A 89 -23.83 -13.66 0.14
N LEU A 90 -23.11 -13.34 1.21
CA LEU A 90 -22.54 -14.30 2.17
C LEU A 90 -23.24 -14.14 3.52
N THR A 91 -23.41 -15.23 4.26
CA THR A 91 -23.94 -15.25 5.64
C THR A 91 -22.86 -15.59 6.66
N GLY A 92 -21.59 -15.47 6.29
CA GLY A 92 -20.42 -15.80 7.09
C GLY A 92 -19.20 -15.89 6.19
N GLN A 93 -18.13 -16.50 6.66
CA GLN A 93 -16.90 -16.65 5.89
C GLN A 93 -16.93 -17.89 4.99
N VAL A 94 -16.31 -17.77 3.82
CA VAL A 94 -16.08 -18.89 2.88
C VAL A 94 -14.59 -19.21 2.87
N ASP A 95 -14.24 -20.46 3.17
CA ASP A 95 -12.85 -20.94 3.15
C ASP A 95 -12.33 -21.08 1.71
N ILE A 96 -11.15 -20.52 1.47
CA ILE A 96 -10.46 -20.56 0.18
C ILE A 96 -9.28 -21.53 0.30
N GLY A 97 -9.17 -22.47 -0.61
CA GLY A 97 -8.05 -23.42 -0.64
C GLY A 97 -6.76 -22.84 -1.19
N SER A 98 -5.64 -23.55 -1.00
CA SER A 98 -4.33 -23.16 -1.55
C SER A 98 -4.33 -23.10 -3.09
N ASN A 99 -3.32 -22.42 -3.64
CA ASN A 99 -3.08 -22.30 -5.08
C ASN A 99 -4.33 -21.77 -5.83
N THR A 100 -5.01 -20.80 -5.24
CA THR A 100 -6.29 -20.27 -5.74
C THR A 100 -6.15 -18.79 -6.13
N THR A 101 -6.66 -18.44 -7.31
CA THR A 101 -6.95 -17.05 -7.68
C THR A 101 -8.48 -16.86 -7.66
N VAL A 102 -8.94 -15.91 -6.86
CA VAL A 102 -10.33 -15.41 -6.90
C VAL A 102 -10.31 -14.04 -7.57
N LEU A 103 -10.96 -13.91 -8.72
CA LEU A 103 -10.92 -12.73 -9.58
C LEU A 103 -12.32 -12.23 -9.89
N GLY A 104 -12.61 -10.96 -9.61
CA GLY A 104 -13.87 -10.32 -10.00
C GLY A 104 -13.94 -10.04 -11.51
N VAL A 105 -15.09 -10.25 -12.10
CA VAL A 105 -15.38 -9.91 -13.51
C VAL A 105 -15.94 -8.49 -13.58
N GLY A 106 -15.29 -7.62 -14.34
CA GLY A 106 -15.67 -6.20 -14.42
C GLY A 106 -15.49 -5.46 -13.09
N SER A 107 -16.22 -4.38 -12.87
CA SER A 107 -16.06 -3.48 -11.72
C SER A 107 -17.10 -3.69 -10.60
N SER A 108 -18.09 -4.55 -10.78
CA SER A 108 -19.23 -4.70 -9.86
C SER A 108 -19.32 -6.08 -9.20
N SER A 109 -18.40 -6.99 -9.51
CA SER A 109 -18.42 -8.35 -8.96
C SER A 109 -17.79 -8.40 -7.57
N GLY A 110 -18.27 -9.32 -6.73
CA GLY A 110 -17.73 -9.48 -5.39
C GLY A 110 -18.65 -10.11 -4.38
N PHE A 111 -18.55 -9.71 -3.12
CA PHE A 111 -19.23 -10.30 -1.98
C PHE A 111 -19.80 -9.24 -1.04
N THR A 112 -20.89 -9.57 -0.35
CA THR A 112 -21.49 -8.71 0.67
C THR A 112 -22.06 -9.53 1.83
N GLY A 113 -22.04 -8.97 3.06
CA GLY A 113 -22.64 -9.53 4.26
C GLY A 113 -21.76 -10.50 5.05
N GLY A 114 -20.70 -11.03 4.45
CA GLY A 114 -19.69 -11.89 5.07
C GLY A 114 -18.36 -11.70 4.39
N GLY A 115 -17.46 -12.70 4.45
CA GLY A 115 -16.12 -12.56 3.90
C GLY A 115 -15.48 -13.84 3.40
N LEU A 116 -14.21 -13.73 3.06
CA LEU A 116 -13.34 -14.81 2.61
C LEU A 116 -12.36 -15.17 3.71
N ARG A 117 -12.11 -16.45 3.95
CA ARG A 117 -11.13 -16.91 4.92
C ARG A 117 -10.06 -17.77 4.26
N LEU A 118 -8.82 -17.35 4.45
CA LEU A 118 -7.62 -18.09 4.09
C LEU A 118 -7.05 -18.67 5.38
N LYS A 119 -7.31 -19.96 5.63
CA LYS A 119 -6.87 -20.64 6.85
C LYS A 119 -5.97 -21.82 6.54
N GLU A 120 -4.73 -21.77 7.03
CA GLU A 120 -3.72 -22.82 6.83
C GLU A 120 -3.47 -23.14 5.35
N VAL A 121 -3.44 -22.09 4.51
CA VAL A 121 -3.28 -22.19 3.05
C VAL A 121 -2.08 -21.39 2.56
N THR A 122 -1.68 -21.65 1.33
CA THR A 122 -0.57 -20.95 0.70
C THR A 122 -0.89 -20.62 -0.76
N ASN A 123 -0.22 -19.57 -1.27
CA ASN A 123 -0.28 -19.18 -2.67
C ASN A 123 -1.71 -18.83 -3.13
N VAL A 124 -2.27 -17.75 -2.55
CA VAL A 124 -3.63 -17.29 -2.85
C VAL A 124 -3.62 -15.83 -3.34
N VAL A 125 -4.38 -15.58 -4.40
CA VAL A 125 -4.61 -14.25 -4.97
C VAL A 125 -6.10 -13.90 -4.85
N ILE A 126 -6.42 -12.77 -4.20
CA ILE A 126 -7.77 -12.18 -4.13
C ILE A 126 -7.73 -10.85 -4.85
N ARG A 127 -8.42 -10.74 -5.98
CA ARG A 127 -8.20 -9.61 -6.88
C ARG A 127 -9.48 -9.09 -7.54
N ASN A 128 -9.57 -7.77 -7.71
CA ASN A 128 -10.62 -7.09 -8.46
C ASN A 128 -12.04 -7.36 -7.95
N LEU A 129 -12.24 -7.38 -6.64
CA LEU A 129 -13.52 -7.70 -6.01
C LEU A 129 -14.05 -6.53 -5.17
N ASN A 130 -15.35 -6.34 -5.17
CA ASN A 130 -16.03 -5.54 -4.16
C ASN A 130 -16.34 -6.45 -2.96
N ILE A 131 -15.84 -6.11 -1.78
CA ILE A 131 -16.08 -6.87 -0.55
C ILE A 131 -16.67 -5.90 0.46
N SER A 132 -17.96 -6.10 0.78
CA SER A 132 -18.70 -5.09 1.52
C SER A 132 -19.49 -5.64 2.69
N LYS A 133 -19.61 -4.79 3.74
CA LYS A 133 -20.48 -5.02 4.90
C LYS A 133 -20.26 -6.38 5.57
N PRO A 134 -19.03 -6.72 5.96
CA PRO A 134 -18.75 -7.99 6.62
C PRO A 134 -19.32 -7.99 8.05
N VAL A 135 -20.47 -8.58 8.24
CA VAL A 135 -21.16 -8.64 9.55
C VAL A 135 -20.36 -9.52 10.50
N ALA A 136 -20.10 -9.01 11.71
CA ALA A 136 -19.36 -9.73 12.74
C ALA A 136 -19.98 -11.10 13.05
N PRO A 137 -19.18 -12.15 13.30
CA PRO A 137 -17.72 -12.17 13.48
C PRO A 137 -16.92 -12.38 12.17
N SER A 138 -17.43 -11.95 11.04
CA SER A 138 -16.75 -12.11 9.75
C SER A 138 -16.01 -10.84 9.39
N ASP A 139 -14.70 -10.94 9.11
CA ASP A 139 -13.97 -9.91 8.37
C ASP A 139 -14.28 -10.00 6.88
N GLY A 140 -13.98 -8.95 6.15
CA GLY A 140 -14.07 -8.98 4.68
C GLY A 140 -13.12 -10.01 4.08
N VAL A 141 -11.87 -10.00 4.51
CA VAL A 141 -10.89 -11.07 4.26
C VAL A 141 -10.12 -11.35 5.54
N THR A 142 -10.08 -12.61 5.94
CA THR A 142 -9.25 -13.09 7.06
C THR A 142 -8.14 -13.99 6.54
N VAL A 143 -6.90 -13.72 6.92
CA VAL A 143 -5.71 -14.52 6.61
C VAL A 143 -5.16 -15.10 7.92
N GLN A 144 -5.25 -16.43 8.10
CA GLN A 144 -4.84 -17.14 9.32
C GLN A 144 -3.87 -18.27 9.00
N LYS A 145 -2.72 -18.34 9.66
CA LYS A 145 -1.71 -19.41 9.44
C LYS A 145 -1.40 -19.63 7.96
N SER A 146 -1.39 -18.58 7.17
CA SER A 146 -1.32 -18.66 5.72
C SER A 146 -0.15 -17.83 5.19
N THR A 147 0.39 -18.23 4.04
CA THR A 147 1.56 -17.58 3.47
C THR A 147 1.47 -17.43 1.96
N LYS A 148 2.26 -16.50 1.39
CA LYS A 148 2.21 -16.17 -0.05
C LYS A 148 0.79 -15.76 -0.45
N VAL A 149 0.36 -14.62 0.06
CA VAL A 149 -0.98 -14.07 -0.21
C VAL A 149 -0.85 -12.71 -0.89
N TRP A 150 -1.64 -12.52 -1.93
CA TRP A 150 -1.74 -11.24 -2.64
C TRP A 150 -3.19 -10.77 -2.67
N ILE A 151 -3.45 -9.64 -2.02
CA ILE A 151 -4.76 -8.95 -1.96
C ILE A 151 -4.64 -7.69 -2.78
N ASP A 152 -5.24 -7.64 -3.97
CA ASP A 152 -4.91 -6.63 -4.96
C ASP A 152 -6.14 -6.08 -5.71
N HIS A 153 -6.18 -4.77 -5.92
CA HIS A 153 -7.25 -4.07 -6.65
C HIS A 153 -8.66 -4.42 -6.15
N ASN A 154 -8.85 -4.64 -4.84
CA ASN A 154 -10.19 -4.84 -4.28
C ASN A 154 -10.74 -3.54 -3.72
N SER A 155 -12.06 -3.45 -3.65
CA SER A 155 -12.79 -2.38 -2.97
C SER A 155 -13.45 -2.94 -1.72
N PHE A 156 -12.88 -2.63 -0.55
CA PHE A 156 -13.43 -2.98 0.76
C PHE A 156 -14.27 -1.81 1.29
N SER A 157 -15.46 -2.10 1.79
CA SER A 157 -16.32 -1.05 2.35
C SER A 157 -17.33 -1.59 3.36
N ALA A 158 -17.80 -0.68 4.24
CA ALA A 158 -18.99 -0.94 5.04
C ALA A 158 -19.88 0.32 5.06
N ASP A 159 -20.39 0.69 6.21
CA ASP A 159 -20.91 2.01 6.58
C ASP A 159 -20.48 2.29 8.03
N ARG A 160 -20.69 3.53 8.48
CA ARG A 160 -20.43 3.95 9.86
C ARG A 160 -21.73 4.32 10.59
N ASP A 161 -22.86 3.81 10.10
CA ASP A 161 -24.18 4.07 10.65
C ASP A 161 -24.54 3.12 11.79
N HIS A 162 -23.73 2.06 11.95
CA HIS A 162 -23.84 1.06 13.01
C HIS A 162 -22.77 1.26 14.07
N ASP A 163 -22.90 0.58 15.21
CA ASP A 163 -21.84 0.51 16.21
C ASP A 163 -20.54 -0.08 15.63
N LYS A 164 -19.41 0.32 16.20
CA LYS A 164 -18.07 -0.05 15.70
C LYS A 164 -17.81 -1.56 15.58
N ASP A 165 -18.57 -2.39 16.29
CA ASP A 165 -18.40 -3.84 16.32
C ASP A 165 -19.53 -4.60 15.59
N TYR A 166 -20.44 -3.88 14.91
CA TYR A 166 -21.47 -4.49 14.08
C TYR A 166 -20.89 -5.15 12.82
N TYR A 167 -19.97 -4.46 12.17
CA TYR A 167 -19.09 -5.03 11.15
C TYR A 167 -17.75 -5.36 11.77
N ASP A 168 -17.12 -6.47 11.37
CA ASP A 168 -15.76 -6.76 11.80
C ASP A 168 -14.70 -6.13 10.86
N GLY A 169 -13.44 -6.52 10.94
CA GLY A 169 -12.37 -5.91 10.16
C GLY A 169 -12.59 -6.02 8.64
N LEU A 170 -12.03 -5.09 7.86
CA LEU A 170 -12.07 -5.23 6.39
C LEU A 170 -11.04 -6.24 5.91
N LEU A 171 -9.85 -6.26 6.51
CA LEU A 171 -8.78 -7.20 6.18
C LEU A 171 -7.94 -7.51 7.41
N ASP A 172 -8.05 -8.71 7.95
CA ASP A 172 -7.30 -9.15 9.12
C ASP A 172 -6.29 -10.26 8.77
N ILE A 173 -5.06 -10.11 9.27
CA ILE A 173 -3.93 -11.00 9.00
C ILE A 173 -3.35 -11.43 10.35
N ASN A 174 -3.44 -12.71 10.71
CA ASN A 174 -3.13 -13.14 12.06
C ASN A 174 -2.61 -14.59 12.12
N HIS A 175 -2.35 -15.06 13.36
CA HIS A 175 -1.94 -16.43 13.63
C HIS A 175 -0.71 -16.88 12.84
N GLY A 176 0.40 -16.12 12.90
CA GLY A 176 1.65 -16.46 12.23
C GLY A 176 1.57 -16.45 10.70
N SER A 177 0.57 -15.80 10.12
CA SER A 177 0.54 -15.59 8.66
C SER A 177 1.76 -14.80 8.20
N ASP A 178 2.27 -15.07 7.00
CA ASP A 178 3.51 -14.47 6.53
C ASP A 178 3.54 -14.26 5.02
N ASN A 179 4.45 -13.38 4.56
CA ASN A 179 4.65 -13.11 3.15
C ASN A 179 3.37 -12.67 2.42
N VAL A 180 2.80 -11.56 2.89
CA VAL A 180 1.56 -10.98 2.37
C VAL A 180 1.84 -9.65 1.68
N THR A 181 1.25 -9.42 0.52
CA THR A 181 1.19 -8.10 -0.13
C THR A 181 -0.27 -7.67 -0.28
N VAL A 182 -0.54 -6.44 0.13
CA VAL A 182 -1.81 -5.74 0.03
C VAL A 182 -1.59 -4.51 -0.83
N SER A 183 -2.07 -4.52 -2.08
CA SER A 183 -1.74 -3.47 -3.05
C SER A 183 -2.96 -2.97 -3.82
N TRP A 184 -2.95 -1.70 -4.14
CA TRP A 184 -3.96 -1.08 -5.00
C TRP A 184 -5.41 -1.30 -4.57
N ASN A 185 -5.68 -1.51 -3.26
CA ASN A 185 -7.04 -1.65 -2.77
C ASN A 185 -7.60 -0.30 -2.32
N THR A 186 -8.93 -0.19 -2.33
CA THR A 186 -9.64 0.86 -1.59
C THR A 186 -10.25 0.29 -0.33
N PHE A 187 -10.14 1.02 0.80
CA PHE A 187 -10.79 0.73 2.07
C PHE A 187 -11.62 1.94 2.46
N LYS A 188 -12.93 1.76 2.63
CA LYS A 188 -13.84 2.90 2.84
C LYS A 188 -14.86 2.69 3.95
N ASP A 189 -15.22 3.81 4.59
CA ASP A 189 -16.37 3.96 5.46
C ASP A 189 -16.44 2.90 6.57
N HIS A 190 -15.34 2.73 7.34
CA HIS A 190 -15.26 1.70 8.37
C HIS A 190 -14.51 2.18 9.62
N PHE A 191 -14.78 1.52 10.77
CA PHE A 191 -14.03 1.78 12.00
C PHE A 191 -12.70 1.03 12.07
N LYS A 192 -12.58 -0.15 11.41
CA LYS A 192 -11.47 -1.09 11.53
C LYS A 192 -10.96 -1.49 10.14
N GLY A 193 -9.84 -0.93 9.69
CA GLY A 193 -9.29 -1.18 8.36
C GLY A 193 -8.62 -2.55 8.23
N SER A 194 -7.38 -2.67 8.73
CA SER A 194 -6.58 -3.90 8.64
C SER A 194 -5.81 -4.15 9.93
N LEU A 195 -6.07 -5.29 10.57
CA LEU A 195 -5.37 -5.75 11.75
C LEU A 195 -4.36 -6.84 11.39
N ALA A 196 -3.12 -6.67 11.80
CA ALA A 196 -2.09 -7.70 11.70
C ALA A 196 -1.61 -8.09 13.10
N GLY A 197 -1.85 -9.36 13.48
CA GLY A 197 -1.66 -9.84 14.85
C GLY A 197 -2.83 -9.49 15.78
N HIS A 198 -3.62 -10.49 16.14
CA HIS A 198 -4.94 -10.29 16.79
C HIS A 198 -4.88 -10.02 18.29
N SER A 199 -3.80 -10.37 18.97
CA SER A 199 -3.70 -10.28 20.44
C SER A 199 -2.28 -9.93 20.89
N ASP A 200 -2.13 -9.14 21.96
CA ASP A 200 -0.85 -8.85 22.59
C ASP A 200 -0.25 -10.12 23.25
N ASN A 201 -1.06 -11.13 23.51
CA ASN A 201 -0.64 -12.39 24.14
C ASN A 201 -0.21 -13.47 23.13
N ASN A 202 -0.11 -13.15 21.82
CA ASN A 202 0.16 -14.13 20.78
C ASN A 202 1.63 -14.17 20.31
N ALA A 203 2.57 -13.71 21.13
CA ALA A 203 3.98 -13.62 20.78
C ALA A 203 4.60 -14.95 20.32
N SER A 204 4.18 -16.07 20.90
CA SER A 204 4.71 -17.40 20.57
C SER A 204 4.38 -17.86 19.14
N GLU A 205 3.29 -17.36 18.57
CA GLU A 205 2.86 -17.71 17.22
C GLU A 205 3.26 -16.62 16.19
N ASP A 206 3.19 -15.34 16.58
CA ASP A 206 3.33 -14.22 15.64
C ASP A 206 4.77 -13.69 15.53
N THR A 207 5.63 -13.90 16.54
CA THR A 207 7.03 -13.42 16.49
C THR A 207 7.81 -14.10 15.37
N GLY A 208 8.45 -13.29 14.51
CA GLY A 208 9.19 -13.78 13.33
C GLY A 208 8.35 -14.00 12.09
N HIS A 209 7.04 -13.88 12.22
CA HIS A 209 6.04 -13.92 11.17
C HIS A 209 5.45 -12.52 10.89
N LEU A 210 4.30 -12.44 10.23
CA LEU A 210 3.57 -11.22 9.91
C LEU A 210 4.43 -10.22 9.10
N LYS A 211 5.14 -10.74 8.08
CA LYS A 211 5.84 -9.91 7.09
C LYS A 211 4.85 -9.45 6.03
N ILE A 212 4.51 -8.17 6.05
CA ILE A 212 3.41 -7.64 5.26
C ILE A 212 3.84 -6.36 4.54
N THR A 213 3.52 -6.26 3.27
CA THR A 213 3.67 -5.03 2.48
C THR A 213 2.30 -4.45 2.17
N TYR A 214 2.13 -3.15 2.40
CA TYR A 214 0.98 -2.35 1.95
C TYR A 214 1.49 -1.27 1.01
N HIS A 215 1.02 -1.24 -0.24
CA HIS A 215 1.37 -0.17 -1.15
C HIS A 215 0.23 0.23 -2.09
N HIS A 216 0.22 1.49 -2.45
CA HIS A 216 -0.77 2.08 -3.36
C HIS A 216 -2.23 1.83 -2.93
N ASN A 217 -2.49 1.65 -1.65
CA ASN A 217 -3.85 1.52 -1.14
C ASN A 217 -4.44 2.90 -0.82
N HIS A 218 -5.74 3.05 -1.02
CA HIS A 218 -6.53 4.20 -0.64
C HIS A 218 -7.39 3.87 0.58
N PHE A 219 -7.11 4.51 1.70
CA PHE A 219 -7.94 4.46 2.90
C PHE A 219 -8.72 5.75 3.03
N SER A 220 -10.04 5.70 2.90
CA SER A 220 -10.92 6.88 2.96
C SER A 220 -12.00 6.68 4.01
N ASN A 221 -12.09 7.59 4.99
CA ASN A 221 -13.04 7.51 6.10
C ASN A 221 -12.96 6.19 6.89
N VAL A 222 -11.73 5.68 7.08
CA VAL A 222 -11.43 4.53 7.95
C VAL A 222 -10.86 5.04 9.25
N TYR A 223 -11.55 4.74 10.37
CA TYR A 223 -11.22 5.35 11.65
C TYR A 223 -9.83 4.96 12.17
N SER A 224 -9.49 3.66 12.12
CA SER A 224 -8.22 3.15 12.65
C SER A 224 -7.76 1.85 11.98
N ARG A 225 -6.60 1.31 12.43
CA ARG A 225 -5.99 0.08 11.89
C ARG A 225 -5.64 0.22 10.39
N ILE A 226 -4.66 1.08 10.07
CA ILE A 226 -4.26 1.39 8.68
C ILE A 226 -2.73 1.28 8.51
N PRO A 227 -2.14 0.08 8.67
CA PRO A 227 -2.59 -1.05 9.47
C PRO A 227 -2.29 -0.91 10.97
N SER A 228 -2.87 -1.78 11.81
CA SER A 228 -2.37 -2.02 13.18
C SER A 228 -1.59 -3.33 13.19
N LEU A 229 -0.27 -3.28 13.45
CA LEU A 229 0.65 -4.43 13.39
C LEU A 229 1.24 -4.75 14.75
N ARG A 230 1.20 -6.02 15.16
CA ARG A 230 1.90 -6.57 16.32
C ARG A 230 2.98 -7.56 15.90
N PHE A 231 4.09 -7.60 16.62
CA PHE A 231 5.21 -8.57 16.51
C PHE A 231 5.92 -8.61 15.15
N GLY A 232 5.24 -8.30 14.07
CA GLY A 232 5.69 -8.53 12.70
C GLY A 232 6.59 -7.44 12.13
N THR A 233 6.82 -7.52 10.83
CA THR A 233 7.58 -6.53 10.05
C THR A 233 6.70 -6.03 8.91
N GLY A 234 6.41 -4.73 8.91
CA GLY A 234 5.54 -4.10 7.94
C GLY A 234 6.25 -3.06 7.08
N HIS A 235 6.00 -3.08 5.78
CA HIS A 235 6.40 -2.04 4.86
C HIS A 235 5.13 -1.35 4.33
N PHE A 236 4.97 -0.06 4.62
CA PHE A 236 3.82 0.75 4.25
C PHE A 236 4.31 1.92 3.40
N TYR A 237 4.11 1.86 2.07
CA TYR A 237 4.63 2.89 1.16
C TYR A 237 3.64 3.25 0.06
N ASP A 238 3.72 4.47 -0.44
CA ASP A 238 2.89 5.01 -1.53
C ASP A 238 1.38 4.83 -1.30
N ASN A 239 0.93 4.84 -0.04
CA ASN A 239 -0.50 4.78 0.27
C ASN A 239 -1.07 6.17 0.46
N TYR A 240 -2.34 6.33 0.16
CA TYR A 240 -3.12 7.52 0.45
C TYR A 240 -4.12 7.25 1.58
N VAL A 241 -4.04 8.03 2.65
CA VAL A 241 -4.90 7.93 3.83
C VAL A 241 -5.61 9.24 4.05
N GLU A 242 -6.94 9.22 4.10
CA GLU A 242 -7.75 10.39 4.42
C GLU A 242 -8.88 10.09 5.40
N GLY A 243 -9.10 11.02 6.34
CA GLY A 243 -10.21 10.94 7.29
C GLY A 243 -10.03 9.91 8.40
N ALA A 244 -8.80 9.63 8.85
CA ALA A 244 -8.51 8.70 9.93
C ALA A 244 -8.27 9.41 11.27
N ASP A 245 -8.68 8.77 12.39
CA ASP A 245 -8.22 9.16 13.73
C ASP A 245 -6.79 8.69 13.96
N THR A 246 -6.53 7.39 13.78
CA THR A 246 -5.19 6.80 13.92
C THR A 246 -4.91 5.85 12.75
N ALA A 247 -3.93 6.19 11.92
CA ALA A 247 -3.60 5.40 10.75
C ALA A 247 -2.65 4.25 11.10
N VAL A 248 -1.36 4.38 10.84
CA VAL A 248 -0.36 3.32 11.07
C VAL A 248 -0.09 3.16 12.56
N HIS A 249 -0.23 1.94 13.05
CA HIS A 249 0.00 1.61 14.45
C HIS A 249 0.93 0.41 14.59
N SER A 250 2.16 0.63 15.05
CA SER A 250 3.14 -0.41 15.36
C SER A 250 3.10 -0.73 16.86
N ARG A 251 2.99 -2.00 17.23
CA ARG A 251 2.74 -2.46 18.59
C ARG A 251 3.57 -3.73 18.91
N MET A 252 3.73 -4.04 20.19
CA MET A 252 4.33 -5.31 20.65
C MET A 252 5.64 -5.65 19.95
N GLY A 253 6.55 -4.67 19.86
CA GLY A 253 7.86 -4.86 19.24
C GLY A 253 7.85 -4.97 17.70
N ALA A 254 6.72 -4.75 17.04
CA ALA A 254 6.63 -4.74 15.58
C ALA A 254 7.56 -3.69 14.96
N GLN A 255 8.03 -3.94 13.74
CA GLN A 255 8.93 -3.06 13.00
C GLN A 255 8.21 -2.53 11.75
N MET A 256 8.00 -1.22 11.67
CA MET A 256 7.36 -0.59 10.51
C MET A 256 8.34 0.31 9.75
N LEU A 257 8.41 0.16 8.44
CA LEU A 257 8.99 1.14 7.52
C LEU A 257 7.82 1.85 6.82
N VAL A 258 7.70 3.16 7.04
CA VAL A 258 6.60 3.98 6.55
C VAL A 258 7.18 5.07 5.65
N GLU A 259 6.96 4.97 4.33
CA GLU A 259 7.63 5.88 3.41
C GLU A 259 6.76 6.33 2.23
N ASN A 260 6.95 7.55 1.82
CA ASN A 260 6.31 8.19 0.66
C ASN A 260 4.77 8.14 0.67
N ASN A 261 4.14 7.98 1.84
CA ASN A 261 2.69 8.00 1.96
C ASN A 261 2.15 9.43 2.06
N VAL A 262 0.89 9.60 1.72
CA VAL A 262 0.18 10.87 1.88
C VAL A 262 -0.97 10.72 2.86
N PHE A 263 -0.99 11.61 3.87
CA PHE A 263 -2.05 11.68 4.88
C PHE A 263 -2.82 12.98 4.74
N ARG A 264 -4.15 12.94 4.76
CA ARG A 264 -5.05 14.10 4.72
C ARG A 264 -6.16 13.95 5.75
N THR A 265 -6.52 15.05 6.40
CA THR A 265 -7.56 15.03 7.46
C THR A 265 -7.40 13.87 8.45
N THR A 266 -6.16 13.44 8.66
CA THR A 266 -5.77 12.37 9.57
C THR A 266 -5.24 12.99 10.85
N LYS A 267 -5.67 12.50 12.02
CA LYS A 267 -5.24 13.07 13.29
C LYS A 267 -3.84 12.55 13.66
N ILE A 268 -3.63 11.24 13.62
CA ILE A 268 -2.35 10.58 13.91
C ILE A 268 -1.97 9.71 12.71
N ALA A 269 -0.88 10.08 12.01
CA ALA A 269 -0.38 9.34 10.86
C ALA A 269 0.30 8.04 11.28
N VAL A 270 1.17 8.11 12.31
CA VAL A 270 1.92 6.94 12.80
C VAL A 270 2.02 7.03 14.33
N THR A 271 1.73 5.91 15.00
CA THR A 271 1.96 5.77 16.44
C THR A 271 2.65 4.44 16.77
N THR A 272 3.47 4.42 17.82
CA THR A 272 4.14 3.20 18.31
C THR A 272 3.86 2.90 19.78
N ASN A 273 3.18 3.78 20.50
CA ASN A 273 3.04 3.76 21.96
C ASN A 273 1.58 3.77 22.47
N ARG A 274 0.66 3.22 21.66
CA ARG A 274 -0.77 3.20 22.02
C ARG A 274 -1.32 1.79 22.17
N SER A 275 -2.26 1.62 23.08
CA SER A 275 -3.16 0.45 23.18
C SER A 275 -2.47 -0.92 23.23
N SER A 276 -1.23 -1.01 23.69
CA SER A 276 -0.48 -2.22 23.98
C SER A 276 0.50 -1.97 25.12
N ASP A 277 0.87 -3.03 25.83
CA ASP A 277 1.80 -2.94 26.97
C ASP A 277 3.26 -2.72 26.51
N VAL A 278 3.58 -3.05 25.26
CA VAL A 278 4.90 -2.89 24.67
C VAL A 278 4.79 -2.06 23.40
N ASP A 279 5.62 -1.01 23.34
CA ASP A 279 5.73 -0.16 22.18
C ASP A 279 6.25 -0.94 20.95
N GLY A 280 5.83 -0.50 19.76
CA GLY A 280 6.46 -0.92 18.51
C GLY A 280 7.57 0.02 18.08
N TYR A 281 8.05 -0.17 16.88
CA TYR A 281 9.09 0.63 16.22
C TYR A 281 8.60 1.15 14.88
N ALA A 282 9.01 2.35 14.51
CA ALA A 282 8.74 2.88 13.17
C ALA A 282 9.90 3.71 12.63
N ASN A 283 10.20 3.53 11.34
CA ASN A 283 11.08 4.39 10.55
C ASN A 283 10.23 5.14 9.53
N LEU A 284 10.32 6.46 9.51
CA LEU A 284 9.54 7.34 8.64
C LEU A 284 10.45 8.08 7.67
N ARG A 285 10.11 8.08 6.37
CA ARG A 285 10.80 8.93 5.40
C ARG A 285 9.91 9.30 4.22
N GLY A 286 10.09 10.50 3.69
CA GLY A 286 9.43 10.96 2.46
C GLY A 286 7.91 11.11 2.53
N ASN A 287 7.28 10.93 3.71
CA ASN A 287 5.84 11.04 3.87
C ASN A 287 5.36 12.49 3.83
N ASP A 288 4.23 12.74 3.18
CA ASP A 288 3.47 13.98 3.31
C ASP A 288 2.39 13.79 4.38
N LEU A 289 2.67 14.28 5.57
CA LEU A 289 1.80 14.09 6.73
C LEU A 289 0.53 14.94 6.70
N GLY A 290 0.46 15.99 5.87
CA GLY A 290 -0.72 16.85 5.75
C GLY A 290 -1.17 17.51 7.07
N GLY A 291 -0.25 17.68 8.03
CA GLY A 291 -0.54 18.20 9.37
C GLY A 291 -0.90 17.14 10.41
N ALA A 292 -0.93 15.85 10.05
CA ALA A 292 -1.14 14.76 11.01
C ALA A 292 0.02 14.64 12.00
N ALA A 293 -0.27 14.31 13.25
CA ALA A 293 0.75 14.05 14.26
C ALA A 293 1.46 12.70 14.04
N THR A 294 2.68 12.60 14.56
CA THR A 294 3.39 11.32 14.70
C THR A 294 3.76 11.11 16.17
N GLU A 295 3.53 9.90 16.68
CA GLU A 295 3.82 9.52 18.06
C GLU A 295 4.75 8.30 18.06
N VAL A 296 5.97 8.51 17.54
CA VAL A 296 6.98 7.46 17.42
C VAL A 296 7.91 7.54 18.63
N SER A 297 7.74 6.63 19.57
CA SER A 297 8.58 6.51 20.77
C SER A 297 9.91 5.82 20.51
N GLN A 298 9.96 4.93 19.50
CA GLN A 298 11.14 4.14 19.18
C GLN A 298 11.36 4.03 17.66
N VAL A 299 12.62 4.26 17.26
CA VAL A 299 13.08 4.04 15.88
C VAL A 299 13.60 2.61 15.76
N GLY A 300 13.14 1.87 14.76
CA GLY A 300 13.46 0.45 14.59
C GLY A 300 14.68 0.16 13.73
N SER A 301 15.03 -1.12 13.68
CA SER A 301 16.11 -1.64 12.84
C SER A 301 15.69 -1.92 11.39
N PHE A 302 14.39 -2.01 11.10
CA PHE A 302 13.88 -2.21 9.75
C PHE A 302 13.89 -0.89 8.97
N THR A 303 15.03 -0.59 8.37
CA THR A 303 15.28 0.67 7.63
C THR A 303 15.24 0.52 6.11
N SER A 304 15.17 -0.72 5.59
CA SER A 304 15.08 -1.01 4.16
C SER A 304 14.35 -2.33 3.94
N ALA A 305 13.49 -2.38 2.92
CA ALA A 305 12.82 -3.62 2.53
C ALA A 305 13.80 -4.60 1.85
N PRO A 306 13.67 -5.92 2.08
CA PRO A 306 14.58 -6.94 1.53
C PRO A 306 14.25 -7.35 0.08
N TYR A 307 13.53 -6.54 -0.66
CA TYR A 307 13.10 -6.79 -2.04
C TYR A 307 13.22 -5.51 -2.87
N GLY A 308 13.28 -5.68 -4.20
CA GLY A 308 13.27 -4.55 -5.13
C GLY A 308 11.89 -3.90 -5.21
N TYR A 309 11.83 -2.59 -5.08
CA TYR A 309 10.64 -1.76 -5.30
C TYR A 309 11.07 -0.37 -5.73
N SER A 310 10.14 0.44 -6.20
CA SER A 310 10.36 1.84 -6.53
C SER A 310 9.25 2.66 -5.91
N ALA A 311 9.56 3.42 -4.88
CA ALA A 311 8.60 4.32 -4.24
C ALA A 311 8.40 5.58 -5.10
N GLU A 312 7.17 6.03 -5.24
CA GLU A 312 6.81 7.27 -5.92
C GLU A 312 7.13 8.49 -5.03
N PRO A 313 7.42 9.66 -5.61
CA PRO A 313 7.38 10.89 -4.82
C PRO A 313 5.99 11.09 -4.20
N ALA A 314 5.91 11.47 -2.92
CA ALA A 314 4.63 11.68 -2.23
C ALA A 314 3.67 12.63 -2.99
N SER A 315 4.22 13.58 -3.77
CA SER A 315 3.43 14.48 -4.61
C SER A 315 2.65 13.79 -5.73
N SER A 316 3.02 12.57 -6.13
CA SER A 316 2.37 11.78 -7.19
C SER A 316 1.36 10.77 -6.63
N VAL A 317 1.53 10.35 -5.39
CA VAL A 317 0.78 9.23 -4.76
C VAL A 317 -0.73 9.42 -4.80
N VAL A 318 -1.24 10.63 -4.51
CA VAL A 318 -2.69 10.86 -4.52
C VAL A 318 -3.28 10.61 -5.91
N ALA A 319 -2.63 11.14 -6.96
CA ALA A 319 -3.12 10.97 -8.33
C ALA A 319 -3.02 9.51 -8.78
N SER A 320 -1.90 8.85 -8.50
CA SER A 320 -1.65 7.44 -8.79
C SER A 320 -2.70 6.55 -8.13
N VAL A 321 -2.84 6.66 -6.82
CA VAL A 321 -3.71 5.81 -6.00
C VAL A 321 -5.19 6.04 -6.32
N THR A 322 -5.65 7.29 -6.46
CA THR A 322 -7.06 7.57 -6.78
C THR A 322 -7.45 7.13 -8.18
N SER A 323 -6.53 7.10 -9.12
CA SER A 323 -6.79 6.61 -10.48
C SER A 323 -6.70 5.08 -10.60
N GLY A 324 -5.80 4.43 -9.83
CA GLY A 324 -5.45 3.01 -10.00
C GLY A 324 -6.04 2.05 -8.96
N ALA A 325 -6.34 2.50 -7.73
CA ALA A 325 -6.79 1.60 -6.67
C ALA A 325 -8.27 1.20 -6.78
N GLY A 326 -8.57 -0.04 -6.38
CA GLY A 326 -9.92 -0.58 -6.29
C GLY A 326 -10.36 -1.47 -7.45
N ALA A 327 -11.52 -2.10 -7.28
CA ALA A 327 -12.11 -2.97 -8.28
C ALA A 327 -12.46 -2.22 -9.58
N GLY A 328 -12.21 -2.84 -10.73
CA GLY A 328 -12.44 -2.27 -12.05
C GLY A 328 -11.27 -1.46 -12.61
N LYS A 329 -10.11 -1.56 -12.00
CA LYS A 329 -8.90 -0.80 -12.37
C LYS A 329 -7.77 -1.69 -12.95
N LEU A 330 -8.04 -2.95 -13.22
CA LEU A 330 -7.09 -3.88 -13.85
C LEU A 330 -6.93 -3.61 -15.35
#